data_d8fbba5a8bff030643ff6afb8b65732b
#
_entry.id   d8fbba5a8bff030643ff6afb8b65732b
#
_cell.length_a   1.000
_cell.length_b   1.000
_cell.length_c   1.000
_cell.angle_alpha   90.00
_cell.angle_beta   90.00
_cell.angle_gamma   90.00
#
_symmetry.space_group_name_H-M   'P 1'
#
loop_
_entity.id
_entity.type
_entity.pdbx_description
1 polymer ?
#
loop_
_entity_poly.entity_id
_entity_poly.type
_entity_poly.pdbx_seq_one_letter_code
_entity_poly.pdbx_strand_id
1 'polypeptide(L)'
;EESAYLFFPGCQMAASMPEYIAPAYRYLQQKLDSVGIFLGCCGAPADWSGQSQLFEQTMAELLAKWEQMGKPTMIVGCTTCYQQFKAAEPRMQVLLLWEIFAEYGLPQLSRQPHPVAVHDSCTIRYEKKVQDAVRQILQQAGYQIEELKNSRENTKCCGYSGLVFCEDKDLATKAVLDRVEESSLDYLVYCTVCRNYFISVGKPTYHILDVIFGQDSPEIASKPA
;
A
#
# COMPACT_ATOMS: atom_id res chain seq x y z
N GLU A 1 -14.40 -18.00 16.42
CA GLU A 1 -13.08 -18.04 17.08
C GLU A 1 -12.47 -16.65 17.01
N GLU A 2 -11.95 -16.16 18.13
CA GLU A 2 -11.25 -14.87 18.17
C GLU A 2 -9.92 -15.04 17.44
N SER A 3 -9.69 -14.20 16.41
CA SER A 3 -8.41 -14.17 15.71
C SER A 3 -7.46 -13.19 16.39
N ALA A 4 -6.18 -13.56 16.53
CA ALA A 4 -5.16 -12.67 17.08
C ALA A 4 -4.82 -11.52 16.08
N TYR A 5 -4.97 -11.82 14.79
CA TYR A 5 -4.70 -10.89 13.68
C TYR A 5 -5.86 -10.85 12.72
N LEU A 6 -6.10 -9.67 12.10
CA LEU A 6 -7.02 -9.50 10.98
C LEU A 6 -6.30 -8.90 9.78
N PHE A 7 -6.31 -9.59 8.66
CA PHE A 7 -5.85 -9.05 7.40
C PHE A 7 -6.92 -8.18 6.75
N PHE A 8 -6.61 -6.91 6.55
CA PHE A 8 -7.44 -5.92 5.86
C PHE A 8 -6.73 -5.47 4.58
N PRO A 9 -7.04 -6.06 3.42
CA PRO A 9 -6.39 -5.70 2.14
C PRO A 9 -6.63 -4.24 1.75
N GLY A 10 -7.81 -3.71 2.08
CA GLY A 10 -8.30 -2.42 1.63
C GLY A 10 -8.93 -2.48 0.23
N CYS A 11 -9.81 -1.51 -0.06
CA CYS A 11 -10.60 -1.50 -1.29
C CYS A 11 -9.74 -1.36 -2.56
N GLN A 12 -8.66 -0.58 -2.52
CA GLN A 12 -7.79 -0.35 -3.67
C GLN A 12 -7.01 -1.60 -4.07
N MET A 13 -6.48 -2.36 -3.11
CA MET A 13 -5.84 -3.62 -3.40
C MET A 13 -6.85 -4.62 -3.97
N ALA A 14 -8.06 -4.68 -3.42
CA ALA A 14 -9.11 -5.56 -3.91
C ALA A 14 -9.59 -5.22 -5.33
N ALA A 15 -9.60 -3.94 -5.69
CA ALA A 15 -10.05 -3.50 -7.01
C ALA A 15 -8.97 -3.63 -8.10
N SER A 16 -7.69 -3.38 -7.76
CA SER A 16 -6.62 -3.24 -8.75
C SER A 16 -5.64 -4.42 -8.79
N MET A 17 -5.55 -5.19 -7.70
CA MET A 17 -4.56 -6.25 -7.53
C MET A 17 -5.17 -7.45 -6.74
N PRO A 18 -6.39 -7.92 -7.10
CA PRO A 18 -7.10 -8.95 -6.34
C PRO A 18 -6.34 -10.28 -6.27
N GLU A 19 -5.49 -10.57 -7.27
CA GLU A 19 -4.66 -11.76 -7.37
C GLU A 19 -3.69 -11.94 -6.21
N TYR A 20 -3.30 -10.85 -5.53
CA TYR A 20 -2.37 -10.91 -4.40
C TYR A 20 -3.05 -11.10 -3.04
N ILE A 21 -4.38 -10.97 -2.95
CA ILE A 21 -5.08 -11.09 -1.66
C ILE A 21 -4.96 -12.49 -1.10
N ALA A 22 -5.29 -13.51 -1.90
CA ALA A 22 -5.26 -14.89 -1.45
C ALA A 22 -3.83 -15.41 -1.15
N PRO A 23 -2.80 -15.12 -1.98
CA PRO A 23 -1.42 -15.43 -1.63
C PRO A 23 -0.94 -14.75 -0.34
N ALA A 24 -1.23 -13.46 -0.17
CA ALA A 24 -0.88 -12.73 1.06
C ALA A 24 -1.56 -13.31 2.29
N TYR A 25 -2.86 -13.61 2.21
CA TYR A 25 -3.60 -14.21 3.31
C TYR A 25 -3.06 -15.60 3.69
N ARG A 26 -2.79 -16.45 2.70
CA ARG A 26 -2.17 -17.77 2.95
C ARG A 26 -0.78 -17.65 3.59
N TYR A 27 0.03 -16.67 3.15
CA TYR A 27 1.32 -16.41 3.76
C TYR A 27 1.16 -16.01 5.23
N LEU A 28 0.24 -15.11 5.54
CA LEU A 28 -0.03 -14.69 6.93
C LEU A 28 -0.46 -15.87 7.80
N GLN A 29 -1.35 -16.73 7.30
CA GLN A 29 -1.78 -17.95 8.01
C GLN A 29 -0.65 -18.96 8.26
N GLN A 30 0.40 -18.96 7.44
CA GLN A 30 1.57 -19.81 7.63
C GLN A 30 2.57 -19.25 8.64
N LYS A 31 2.58 -17.93 8.82
CA LYS A 31 3.58 -17.24 9.65
C LYS A 31 3.08 -16.78 11.00
N LEU A 32 1.78 -16.60 11.13
CA LEU A 32 1.15 -16.05 12.32
C LEU A 32 0.04 -16.99 12.82
N ASP A 33 -0.15 -17.01 14.12
CA ASP A 33 -1.23 -17.77 14.74
C ASP A 33 -2.57 -17.02 14.56
N SER A 34 -3.61 -17.76 14.16
CA SER A 34 -5.00 -17.28 14.14
C SER A 34 -5.21 -15.96 13.39
N VAL A 35 -5.10 -16.01 12.05
CA VAL A 35 -5.34 -14.87 11.16
C VAL A 35 -6.72 -14.97 10.52
N GLY A 36 -7.57 -13.97 10.76
CA GLY A 36 -8.82 -13.76 10.04
C GLY A 36 -8.64 -12.79 8.87
N ILE A 37 -9.66 -12.67 8.02
CA ILE A 37 -9.70 -11.65 6.95
C ILE A 37 -10.90 -10.74 7.17
N PHE A 38 -10.69 -9.43 7.04
CA PHE A 38 -11.74 -8.42 7.13
C PHE A 38 -11.78 -7.58 5.85
N LEU A 39 -12.81 -7.77 5.05
CA LEU A 39 -13.01 -7.04 3.80
C LEU A 39 -13.85 -5.78 4.04
N GLY A 40 -13.31 -4.64 3.62
CA GLY A 40 -13.99 -3.36 3.82
C GLY A 40 -13.20 -2.18 3.24
N CYS A 41 -13.71 -1.00 3.51
CA CYS A 41 -13.07 0.28 3.16
C CYS A 41 -12.84 1.11 4.42
N CYS A 42 -11.69 1.77 4.52
CA CYS A 42 -11.36 2.67 5.63
C CYS A 42 -12.08 4.04 5.57
N GLY A 43 -12.88 4.29 4.54
CA GLY A 43 -13.63 5.54 4.39
C GLY A 43 -12.84 6.74 3.87
N ALA A 44 -11.53 6.61 3.60
CA ALA A 44 -10.71 7.73 3.17
C ALA A 44 -11.27 8.57 2.00
N PRO A 45 -11.93 8.01 0.97
CA PRO A 45 -12.56 8.83 -0.08
C PRO A 45 -13.65 9.76 0.43
N ALA A 46 -14.43 9.34 1.44
CA ALA A 46 -15.45 10.18 2.06
C ALA A 46 -14.80 11.32 2.88
N ASP A 47 -13.74 11.01 3.64
CA ASP A 47 -12.94 12.00 4.36
C ASP A 47 -12.36 13.05 3.39
N TRP A 48 -11.71 12.63 2.33
CA TRP A 48 -11.08 13.51 1.34
C TRP A 48 -12.08 14.36 0.54
N SER A 49 -13.31 13.89 0.36
CA SER A 49 -14.39 14.65 -0.32
C SER A 49 -15.19 15.56 0.61
N GLY A 50 -14.80 15.68 1.89
CA GLY A 50 -15.49 16.49 2.88
C GLY A 50 -16.83 15.91 3.36
N GLN A 51 -17.10 14.63 3.08
CA GLN A 51 -18.30 13.93 3.57
C GLN A 51 -18.06 13.37 4.98
N SER A 52 -17.82 14.28 5.93
CA SER A 52 -17.39 13.94 7.30
C SER A 52 -18.34 12.98 8.01
N GLN A 53 -19.65 13.18 7.87
CA GLN A 53 -20.66 12.29 8.48
C GLN A 53 -20.56 10.86 7.96
N LEU A 54 -20.39 10.69 6.63
CA LEU A 54 -20.24 9.39 6.01
C LEU A 54 -18.94 8.72 6.46
N PHE A 55 -17.85 9.48 6.54
CA PHE A 55 -16.58 8.97 7.05
C PHE A 55 -16.69 8.51 8.50
N GLU A 56 -17.24 9.35 9.40
CA GLU A 56 -17.44 9.05 10.82
C GLU A 56 -18.30 7.80 11.01
N GLN A 57 -19.41 7.69 10.28
CA GLN A 57 -20.28 6.50 10.32
C GLN A 57 -19.53 5.24 9.85
N THR A 58 -18.84 5.32 8.71
CA THR A 58 -18.08 4.20 8.15
C THR A 58 -16.99 3.71 9.14
N MET A 59 -16.28 4.65 9.75
CA MET A 59 -15.25 4.34 10.73
C MET A 59 -15.84 3.75 12.02
N ALA A 60 -16.93 4.33 12.53
CA ALA A 60 -17.61 3.83 13.72
C ALA A 60 -18.10 2.37 13.53
N GLU A 61 -18.70 2.05 12.38
CA GLU A 61 -19.14 0.69 12.05
C GLU A 61 -17.96 -0.30 11.98
N LEU A 62 -16.83 0.15 11.39
CA LEU A 62 -15.61 -0.64 11.30
C LEU A 62 -15.02 -0.92 12.70
N LEU A 63 -14.90 0.12 13.51
CA LEU A 63 -14.37 0.01 14.87
C LEU A 63 -15.26 -0.88 15.75
N ALA A 64 -16.60 -0.76 15.64
CA ALA A 64 -17.54 -1.62 16.38
C ALA A 64 -17.35 -3.12 16.00
N LYS A 65 -17.15 -3.42 14.71
CA LYS A 65 -16.84 -4.79 14.26
C LYS A 65 -15.49 -5.28 14.78
N TRP A 66 -14.47 -4.44 14.72
CA TRP A 66 -13.15 -4.76 15.26
C TRP A 66 -13.20 -5.05 16.77
N GLU A 67 -13.97 -4.27 17.53
CA GLU A 67 -14.19 -4.52 18.96
C GLU A 67 -14.91 -5.85 19.22
N GLN A 68 -15.97 -6.14 18.44
CA GLN A 68 -16.70 -7.42 18.52
C GLN A 68 -15.82 -8.63 18.21
N MET A 69 -14.77 -8.46 17.40
CA MET A 69 -13.80 -9.50 17.07
C MET A 69 -12.67 -9.64 18.12
N GLY A 70 -12.76 -8.98 19.27
CA GLY A 70 -11.76 -9.07 20.33
C GLY A 70 -10.58 -8.12 20.19
N LYS A 71 -10.70 -7.07 19.37
CA LYS A 71 -9.63 -6.06 19.13
C LYS A 71 -8.31 -6.64 18.61
N PRO A 72 -8.33 -7.50 17.58
CA PRO A 72 -7.12 -8.12 17.04
C PRO A 72 -6.16 -7.08 16.45
N THR A 73 -4.88 -7.44 16.30
CA THR A 73 -3.92 -6.65 15.53
C THR A 73 -4.35 -6.59 14.06
N MET A 74 -4.46 -5.39 13.50
CA MET A 74 -4.81 -5.17 12.10
C MET A 74 -3.57 -5.23 11.22
N ILE A 75 -3.55 -6.11 10.22
CA ILE A 75 -2.53 -6.15 9.17
C ILE A 75 -3.15 -5.57 7.91
N VAL A 76 -2.67 -4.43 7.45
CA VAL A 76 -3.27 -3.72 6.32
C VAL A 76 -2.41 -3.79 5.06
N GLY A 77 -3.07 -3.95 3.89
CA GLY A 77 -2.44 -3.96 2.58
C GLY A 77 -2.34 -2.57 1.93
N CYS A 78 -2.68 -1.50 2.65
CA CYS A 78 -2.77 -0.15 2.10
C CYS A 78 -2.27 0.89 3.10
N THR A 79 -1.38 1.77 2.64
CA THR A 79 -0.78 2.83 3.46
C THR A 79 -1.79 3.88 3.91
N THR A 80 -2.82 4.14 3.11
CA THR A 80 -3.92 5.03 3.50
C THR A 80 -4.78 4.42 4.62
N CYS A 81 -5.11 3.12 4.52
CA CYS A 81 -5.82 2.43 5.59
C CYS A 81 -5.04 2.46 6.90
N TYR A 82 -3.71 2.25 6.83
CA TYR A 82 -2.82 2.37 7.99
C TYR A 82 -2.95 3.74 8.67
N GLN A 83 -2.84 4.82 7.89
CA GLN A 83 -2.96 6.18 8.40
C GLN A 83 -4.34 6.43 9.03
N GLN A 84 -5.41 6.04 8.35
CA GLN A 84 -6.78 6.26 8.83
C GLN A 84 -7.07 5.52 10.14
N PHE A 85 -6.66 4.27 10.25
CA PHE A 85 -6.88 3.50 11.47
C PHE A 85 -6.08 4.02 12.66
N LYS A 86 -4.81 4.38 12.46
CA LYS A 86 -4.00 4.99 13.53
C LYS A 86 -4.52 6.34 13.99
N ALA A 87 -5.10 7.13 13.09
CA ALA A 87 -5.71 8.41 13.43
C ALA A 87 -7.05 8.26 14.18
N ALA A 88 -7.89 7.30 13.74
CA ALA A 88 -9.21 7.10 14.33
C ALA A 88 -9.18 6.40 15.69
N GLU A 89 -8.27 5.41 15.87
CA GLU A 89 -8.11 4.66 17.12
C GLU A 89 -6.63 4.44 17.43
N PRO A 90 -5.98 5.37 18.15
CA PRO A 90 -4.56 5.30 18.46
C PRO A 90 -4.12 4.06 19.26
N ARG A 91 -5.07 3.38 19.95
CA ARG A 91 -4.80 2.13 20.69
C ARG A 91 -4.84 0.90 19.80
N MET A 92 -5.35 1.01 18.56
CA MET A 92 -5.36 -0.09 17.61
C MET A 92 -3.92 -0.41 17.18
N GLN A 93 -3.53 -1.66 17.34
CA GLN A 93 -2.28 -2.15 16.78
C GLN A 93 -2.48 -2.34 15.27
N VAL A 94 -1.80 -1.54 14.47
CA VAL A 94 -1.86 -1.60 13.00
C VAL A 94 -0.46 -1.84 12.46
N LEU A 95 -0.31 -2.87 11.63
CA LEU A 95 0.91 -3.22 10.91
C LEU A 95 0.65 -3.17 9.40
N LEU A 96 1.61 -2.74 8.64
CA LEU A 96 1.57 -2.92 7.18
C LEU A 96 2.04 -4.33 6.81
N LEU A 97 1.43 -4.89 5.78
CA LEU A 97 1.73 -6.25 5.30
C LEU A 97 3.23 -6.46 5.03
N TRP A 98 3.93 -5.45 4.52
CA TRP A 98 5.38 -5.51 4.26
C TRP A 98 6.24 -5.51 5.53
N GLU A 99 5.76 -5.02 6.67
CA GLU A 99 6.47 -5.22 7.94
C GLU A 99 6.51 -6.70 8.31
N ILE A 100 5.43 -7.44 8.06
CA ILE A 100 5.37 -8.89 8.28
C ILE A 100 6.34 -9.63 7.33
N PHE A 101 6.38 -9.26 6.05
CA PHE A 101 7.35 -9.86 5.12
C PHE A 101 8.80 -9.59 5.51
N ALA A 102 9.11 -8.39 5.99
CA ALA A 102 10.45 -8.05 6.43
C ALA A 102 10.87 -8.83 7.69
N GLU A 103 9.93 -9.08 8.61
CA GLU A 103 10.17 -9.79 9.87
C GLU A 103 10.24 -11.31 9.68
N TYR A 104 9.28 -11.90 8.95
CA TYR A 104 9.13 -13.37 8.84
C TYR A 104 9.75 -13.95 7.57
N GLY A 105 10.40 -13.12 6.75
CA GLY A 105 11.07 -13.50 5.52
C GLY A 105 10.13 -13.57 4.30
N LEU A 106 10.74 -13.59 3.11
CA LEU A 106 10.00 -13.62 1.84
C LEU A 106 9.65 -15.06 1.46
N PRO A 107 8.54 -15.29 0.74
CA PRO A 107 8.33 -16.54 0.04
C PRO A 107 9.37 -16.71 -1.07
N GLN A 108 9.40 -17.87 -1.72
CA GLN A 108 10.30 -18.08 -2.85
C GLN A 108 10.02 -17.07 -3.96
N LEU A 109 11.00 -16.24 -4.29
CA LEU A 109 10.88 -15.21 -5.31
C LEU A 109 11.01 -15.82 -6.71
N SER A 110 10.16 -15.37 -7.62
CA SER A 110 10.16 -15.84 -9.03
C SER A 110 10.76 -14.84 -10.01
N ARG A 111 10.92 -13.57 -9.59
CA ARG A 111 11.34 -12.49 -10.48
C ARG A 111 12.85 -12.24 -10.42
N GLN A 112 13.46 -11.98 -11.58
CA GLN A 112 14.85 -11.51 -11.67
C GLN A 112 14.94 -10.04 -11.21
N PRO A 113 15.84 -9.73 -10.25
CA PRO A 113 16.01 -8.36 -9.77
C PRO A 113 16.67 -7.48 -10.84
N HIS A 114 16.28 -6.20 -10.84
CA HIS A 114 16.88 -5.16 -11.67
C HIS A 114 16.92 -3.83 -10.88
N PRO A 115 17.66 -2.80 -11.31
CA PRO A 115 17.66 -1.50 -10.64
C PRO A 115 16.27 -0.87 -10.65
N VAL A 116 15.83 -0.34 -9.50
CA VAL A 116 14.54 0.35 -9.33
C VAL A 116 14.68 1.61 -8.51
N ALA A 117 13.86 2.62 -8.81
CA ALA A 117 13.74 3.81 -7.98
C ALA A 117 12.55 3.67 -7.03
N VAL A 118 12.78 3.86 -5.71
CA VAL A 118 11.73 3.68 -4.72
C VAL A 118 10.95 4.97 -4.50
N HIS A 119 9.64 4.93 -4.75
CA HIS A 119 8.73 6.00 -4.39
C HIS A 119 7.99 5.68 -3.09
N ASP A 120 8.27 6.45 -2.04
CA ASP A 120 7.59 6.33 -0.76
C ASP A 120 6.20 6.97 -0.80
N SER A 121 5.22 6.28 -0.20
CA SER A 121 3.86 6.81 -0.09
C SER A 121 3.81 8.01 0.86
N CYS A 122 3.13 9.08 0.43
CA CYS A 122 3.00 10.30 1.24
C CYS A 122 2.19 10.09 2.53
N THR A 123 1.31 9.09 2.57
CA THR A 123 0.48 8.76 3.74
C THR A 123 1.26 8.12 4.89
N ILE A 124 2.47 7.63 4.62
CA ILE A 124 3.35 7.06 5.67
C ILE A 124 4.71 7.77 5.73
N ARG A 125 4.72 9.04 5.36
CA ARG A 125 5.91 9.90 5.28
C ARG A 125 6.82 9.81 6.53
N TYR A 126 6.23 9.75 7.70
CA TYR A 126 6.96 9.75 8.98
C TYR A 126 7.10 8.36 9.60
N GLU A 127 6.68 7.31 8.90
CA GLU A 127 6.76 5.93 9.36
C GLU A 127 8.07 5.27 8.88
N LYS A 128 9.19 5.70 9.47
CA LYS A 128 10.54 5.24 9.10
C LYS A 128 10.67 3.72 9.11
N LYS A 129 10.08 3.05 10.12
CA LYS A 129 10.11 1.59 10.25
C LYS A 129 9.52 0.89 9.02
N VAL A 130 8.42 1.41 8.50
CA VAL A 130 7.76 0.90 7.29
C VAL A 130 8.63 1.08 6.05
N GLN A 131 9.22 2.27 5.90
CA GLN A 131 10.11 2.59 4.79
C GLN A 131 11.38 1.71 4.79
N ASP A 132 11.91 1.42 5.98
CA ASP A 132 13.07 0.54 6.16
C ASP A 132 12.68 -0.92 5.84
N ALA A 133 11.50 -1.39 6.23
CA ALA A 133 10.99 -2.73 5.89
C ALA A 133 10.91 -2.93 4.37
N VAL A 134 10.42 -1.94 3.63
CA VAL A 134 10.38 -1.99 2.16
C VAL A 134 11.77 -2.13 1.57
N ARG A 135 12.76 -1.35 2.03
CA ARG A 135 14.16 -1.45 1.57
C ARG A 135 14.76 -2.81 1.91
N GLN A 136 14.50 -3.31 3.11
CA GLN A 136 14.96 -4.64 3.52
C GLN A 136 14.41 -5.74 2.60
N ILE A 137 13.12 -5.71 2.25
CA ILE A 137 12.51 -6.65 1.31
C ILE A 137 13.22 -6.60 -0.04
N LEU A 138 13.43 -5.41 -0.59
CA LEU A 138 14.08 -5.24 -1.88
C LEU A 138 15.52 -5.74 -1.89
N GLN A 139 16.27 -5.45 -0.83
CA GLN A 139 17.65 -5.94 -0.66
C GLN A 139 17.70 -7.47 -0.56
N GLN A 140 16.79 -8.07 0.23
CA GLN A 140 16.68 -9.53 0.33
C GLN A 140 16.29 -10.17 -1.01
N ALA A 141 15.49 -9.47 -1.83
CA ALA A 141 15.13 -9.89 -3.17
C ALA A 141 16.20 -9.60 -4.23
N GLY A 142 17.35 -9.01 -3.86
CA GLY A 142 18.48 -8.73 -4.74
C GLY A 142 18.36 -7.48 -5.60
N TYR A 143 17.36 -6.62 -5.35
CA TYR A 143 17.18 -5.38 -6.11
C TYR A 143 18.22 -4.32 -5.75
N GLN A 144 18.71 -3.60 -6.76
CA GLN A 144 19.49 -2.39 -6.57
C GLN A 144 18.53 -1.21 -6.42
N ILE A 145 18.65 -0.47 -5.32
CA ILE A 145 17.74 0.61 -4.96
C ILE A 145 18.37 1.96 -5.31
N GLU A 146 17.67 2.76 -6.11
CA GLU A 146 17.90 4.19 -6.23
C GLU A 146 16.91 4.95 -5.34
N GLU A 147 17.42 5.78 -4.45
CA GLU A 147 16.58 6.70 -3.66
C GLU A 147 16.27 7.93 -4.51
N LEU A 148 14.99 8.24 -4.66
CA LEU A 148 14.59 9.47 -5.33
C LEU A 148 15.06 10.69 -4.54
N LYS A 149 15.30 11.82 -5.24
CA LYS A 149 15.70 13.08 -4.59
C LYS A 149 14.80 13.45 -3.41
N ASN A 150 13.50 13.24 -3.57
CA ASN A 150 12.51 13.44 -2.52
C ASN A 150 11.98 12.07 -2.07
N SER A 151 12.68 11.43 -1.14
CA SER A 151 12.32 10.12 -0.58
C SER A 151 12.04 10.21 0.91
N ARG A 152 11.50 9.15 1.48
CA ARG A 152 11.22 8.97 2.91
C ARG A 152 10.36 10.12 3.46
N GLU A 153 10.82 10.83 4.50
CA GLU A 153 10.12 11.96 5.11
C GLU A 153 9.93 13.15 4.16
N ASN A 154 10.79 13.28 3.16
CA ASN A 154 10.72 14.32 2.15
C ASN A 154 9.94 13.91 0.90
N THR A 155 9.31 12.73 0.91
CA THR A 155 8.59 12.23 -0.26
C THR A 155 7.54 13.21 -0.75
N LYS A 156 7.48 13.40 -2.07
CA LYS A 156 6.39 14.12 -2.73
C LYS A 156 5.22 13.18 -3.01
N CYS A 157 4.01 13.75 -3.04
CA CYS A 157 2.83 13.02 -3.48
C CYS A 157 2.94 12.61 -4.95
N CYS A 158 2.36 11.47 -5.31
CA CYS A 158 2.19 11.07 -6.71
C CYS A 158 1.17 11.94 -7.47
N GLY A 159 0.44 12.83 -6.79
CA GLY A 159 -0.58 13.70 -7.37
C GLY A 159 -2.01 13.21 -7.22
N TYR A 160 -2.27 11.98 -6.80
CA TYR A 160 -3.62 11.43 -6.70
C TYR A 160 -4.30 11.73 -5.36
N SER A 161 -3.56 11.68 -4.24
CA SER A 161 -4.18 11.68 -2.90
C SER A 161 -4.93 12.97 -2.57
N GLY A 162 -5.92 12.84 -1.66
CA GLY A 162 -6.84 13.91 -1.36
C GLY A 162 -7.84 14.20 -2.48
N LEU A 163 -7.98 13.29 -3.45
CA LEU A 163 -8.83 13.43 -4.63
C LEU A 163 -8.47 14.61 -5.56
N VAL A 164 -7.24 15.14 -5.47
CA VAL A 164 -6.77 16.22 -6.36
C VAL A 164 -6.97 15.84 -7.82
N PHE A 165 -6.73 14.56 -8.18
CA PHE A 165 -6.99 14.05 -9.53
C PHE A 165 -8.45 14.24 -10.00
N CYS A 166 -9.41 14.19 -9.08
CA CYS A 166 -10.83 14.38 -9.42
C CYS A 166 -11.21 15.85 -9.56
N GLU A 167 -10.57 16.73 -8.79
CA GLU A 167 -10.91 18.15 -8.69
C GLU A 167 -10.08 19.00 -9.66
N ASP A 168 -8.77 18.75 -9.74
CA ASP A 168 -7.84 19.51 -10.58
C ASP A 168 -6.88 18.54 -11.29
N LYS A 169 -7.28 18.09 -12.48
CA LYS A 169 -6.51 17.15 -13.29
C LYS A 169 -5.18 17.72 -13.77
N ASP A 170 -5.11 19.03 -14.01
CA ASP A 170 -3.90 19.66 -14.51
C ASP A 170 -2.84 19.72 -13.40
N LEU A 171 -3.25 20.08 -12.19
CA LEU A 171 -2.39 20.05 -11.01
C LEU A 171 -1.90 18.63 -10.71
N ALA A 172 -2.81 17.66 -10.72
CA ALA A 172 -2.48 16.27 -10.49
C ALA A 172 -1.50 15.73 -11.54
N THR A 173 -1.74 16.05 -12.82
CA THR A 173 -0.86 15.66 -13.93
C THR A 173 0.52 16.30 -13.79
N LYS A 174 0.58 17.58 -13.48
CA LYS A 174 1.85 18.24 -13.21
C LYS A 174 2.63 17.60 -12.07
N ALA A 175 1.95 17.30 -10.97
CA ALA A 175 2.57 16.65 -9.81
C ALA A 175 3.14 15.27 -10.13
N VAL A 176 2.41 14.44 -10.89
CA VAL A 176 2.91 13.11 -11.27
C VAL A 176 4.06 13.19 -12.27
N LEU A 177 4.02 14.09 -13.23
CA LEU A 177 5.10 14.28 -14.21
C LEU A 177 6.37 14.78 -13.54
N ASP A 178 6.29 15.81 -12.68
CA ASP A 178 7.42 16.29 -11.87
C ASP A 178 8.05 15.15 -11.04
N ARG A 179 7.22 14.21 -10.59
CA ARG A 179 7.70 13.07 -9.82
C ARG A 179 8.36 12.01 -10.69
N VAL A 180 7.81 11.73 -11.87
CA VAL A 180 8.35 10.78 -12.85
C VAL A 180 9.72 11.18 -13.38
N GLU A 181 9.99 12.49 -13.50
CA GLU A 181 11.27 13.03 -13.97
C GLU A 181 12.43 12.85 -12.98
N GLU A 182 12.15 12.47 -11.70
CA GLU A 182 13.21 12.29 -10.69
C GLU A 182 14.13 11.09 -10.97
N SER A 183 13.71 10.10 -11.76
CA SER A 183 14.53 8.97 -12.17
C SER A 183 14.08 8.35 -13.49
N SER A 184 15.03 7.88 -14.29
CA SER A 184 14.74 7.10 -15.50
C SER A 184 14.45 5.62 -15.23
N LEU A 185 14.77 5.11 -14.04
CA LEU A 185 14.54 3.72 -13.66
C LEU A 185 13.04 3.42 -13.49
N ASP A 186 12.67 2.16 -13.58
CA ASP A 186 11.35 1.69 -13.20
C ASP A 186 11.08 2.03 -11.73
N TYR A 187 9.84 2.44 -11.44
CA TYR A 187 9.47 2.75 -10.07
C TYR A 187 9.03 1.52 -9.31
N LEU A 188 9.44 1.45 -8.05
CA LEU A 188 8.89 0.53 -7.09
C LEU A 188 8.10 1.29 -6.03
N VAL A 189 6.87 0.89 -5.82
CA VAL A 189 5.93 1.50 -4.88
C VAL A 189 5.31 0.43 -3.96
N TYR A 190 4.71 0.87 -2.88
CA TYR A 190 3.95 0.03 -1.95
C TYR A 190 2.60 0.66 -1.57
N CYS A 191 2.08 1.46 -2.50
CA CYS A 191 0.74 2.02 -2.50
C CYS A 191 0.10 1.77 -3.87
N THR A 192 -1.02 1.07 -3.89
CA THR A 192 -1.72 0.68 -5.12
C THR A 192 -2.15 1.89 -5.95
N VAL A 193 -2.59 2.96 -5.28
CA VAL A 193 -3.00 4.21 -5.95
C VAL A 193 -1.81 4.87 -6.65
N CYS A 194 -0.64 4.95 -5.99
CA CYS A 194 0.57 5.49 -6.61
C CYS A 194 0.98 4.66 -7.84
N ARG A 195 0.93 3.31 -7.73
CA ARG A 195 1.21 2.42 -8.85
C ARG A 195 0.33 2.72 -10.05
N ASN A 196 -0.97 2.72 -9.85
CA ASN A 196 -1.93 2.94 -10.94
C ASN A 196 -1.73 4.30 -11.61
N TYR A 197 -1.47 5.33 -10.81
CA TYR A 197 -1.32 6.68 -11.35
C TYR A 197 -0.01 6.87 -12.12
N PHE A 198 1.11 6.31 -11.66
CA PHE A 198 2.37 6.30 -12.43
C PHE A 198 2.24 5.53 -13.74
N ILE A 199 1.58 4.36 -13.72
CA ILE A 199 1.33 3.58 -14.95
C ILE A 199 0.46 4.37 -15.92
N SER A 200 -0.55 5.11 -15.46
CA SER A 200 -1.45 5.88 -16.32
C SER A 200 -0.75 7.00 -17.11
N VAL A 201 0.40 7.47 -16.63
CA VAL A 201 1.23 8.45 -17.35
C VAL A 201 2.45 7.81 -18.06
N GLY A 202 2.44 6.48 -18.21
CA GLY A 202 3.46 5.74 -18.95
C GLY A 202 4.75 5.45 -18.17
N LYS A 203 4.78 5.66 -16.84
CA LYS A 203 5.94 5.30 -16.03
C LYS A 203 5.88 3.81 -15.65
N PRO A 204 6.84 2.98 -16.08
CA PRO A 204 6.90 1.59 -15.62
C PRO A 204 7.00 1.55 -14.11
N THR A 205 6.05 0.86 -13.47
CA THR A 205 5.94 0.88 -12.00
C THR A 205 5.48 -0.48 -11.48
N TYR A 206 6.23 -1.00 -10.53
CA TYR A 206 5.93 -2.24 -9.82
C TYR A 206 5.43 -1.94 -8.41
N HIS A 207 4.46 -2.72 -7.96
CA HIS A 207 4.12 -2.76 -6.55
C HIS A 207 5.05 -3.74 -5.82
N ILE A 208 5.31 -3.54 -4.53
CA ILE A 208 6.12 -4.47 -3.74
C ILE A 208 5.58 -5.91 -3.77
N LEU A 209 4.27 -6.09 -3.95
CA LEU A 209 3.65 -7.41 -4.09
C LEU A 209 3.99 -8.07 -5.43
N ASP A 210 4.31 -7.30 -6.48
CA ASP A 210 4.82 -7.84 -7.75
C ASP A 210 6.21 -8.47 -7.54
N VAL A 211 7.01 -7.91 -6.62
CA VAL A 211 8.32 -8.49 -6.23
C VAL A 211 8.13 -9.75 -5.42
N ILE A 212 7.18 -9.75 -4.49
CA ILE A 212 6.99 -10.83 -3.52
C ILE A 212 6.25 -12.02 -4.14
N PHE A 213 5.23 -11.78 -4.96
CA PHE A 213 4.34 -12.81 -5.50
C PHE A 213 4.24 -12.82 -7.03
N GLY A 214 4.79 -11.78 -7.68
CA GLY A 214 4.60 -11.57 -9.11
C GLY A 214 5.18 -12.71 -9.93
N GLN A 215 4.35 -13.30 -10.79
CA GLN A 215 4.83 -14.04 -11.94
C GLN A 215 5.19 -13.03 -13.03
N ASP A 216 6.17 -13.36 -13.88
CA ASP A 216 6.50 -12.53 -15.04
C ASP A 216 5.26 -12.40 -15.93
N SER A 217 4.50 -11.35 -15.75
CA SER A 217 3.34 -11.05 -16.57
C SER A 217 3.59 -9.76 -17.34
N PRO A 218 3.91 -9.84 -18.64
CA PRO A 218 4.12 -8.65 -19.48
C PRO A 218 2.81 -7.88 -19.77
N GLU A 219 1.66 -8.39 -19.35
CA GLU A 219 0.35 -7.81 -19.68
C GLU A 219 -0.11 -6.63 -18.81
N ILE A 220 0.63 -6.27 -17.76
CA ILE A 220 0.21 -5.20 -16.82
C ILE A 220 0.46 -3.80 -17.41
N ALA A 221 1.19 -3.68 -18.49
CA ALA A 221 1.52 -2.38 -19.12
C ALA A 221 0.44 -1.84 -20.07
N SER A 222 -0.69 -2.50 -20.31
CA SER A 222 -1.59 -2.18 -21.42
C SER A 222 -3.07 -1.94 -21.13
N LYS A 223 -3.48 -1.71 -19.87
CA LYS A 223 -4.86 -1.28 -19.60
C LYS A 223 -4.89 0.18 -19.15
N PRO A 224 -5.37 1.11 -20.01
CA PRO A 224 -5.69 2.46 -19.55
C PRO A 224 -6.86 2.41 -18.55
N ALA A 225 -6.79 3.28 -17.54
CA ALA A 225 -7.83 3.48 -16.53
C ALA A 225 -9.11 4.05 -17.13
#